data_0455418648e44ee76865725e4cf03572
#
_entry.id   0455418648e44ee76865725e4cf03572
#
_cell.length_a   1.000
_cell.length_b   1.000
_cell.length_c   1.000
_cell.angle_alpha   90.00
_cell.angle_beta   90.00
_cell.angle_gamma   90.00
#
_symmetry.space_group_name_H-M   'P 1'
#
loop_
_entity.id
_entity.type
_entity.pdbx_description
1 polymer ?
#
loop_
_entity_poly.entity_id
_entity_poly.type
_entity_poly.pdbx_seq_one_letter_code
_entity_poly.pdbx_strand_id
1 'polypeptide(L)'
;MICVHCGRDIPNRTKFCPFCGQPVAADQPAGQPAFNIQPGASVRPPQQPPVMGAQQPMGGQSAAATATVTPKAPIDPKKLAVPVAVAAVVVVGGVLIATHKPTVNLNKYITLSAEGYNSIGTLDVEFDTDKLEKDYGKKIAKNFQKAMKNHEEDTYGLSNLAGSLYEGGETSLFVTYCADGSADKTRNLSNGDVVTYTWDGVNEQTKKEAEELFGVKIKCSDVTYKVSGLTAVNTFDAFDGVEVEFNGISPDGSATVNTLPTAEAAEGLYYTLDEQYNLANGDTVTVTVHSNRDDFSDCIEKYGAIPAATEKTYTVEGLKEYITSTDGLTDSVLVSLQNQAEDVLNAYIAKSWDSECVTLKGMSYLGYYILTPKNKDNYGVYQDVIILPYQVTSHNHFEDDKGQVYDADVSYYWYIAFRNVSKDADGNIAGGLDDYYTANASFDVKTGLDDGWWEKYWSYDGYQTLDELYSNAVTRNVEDYNHQDNVG
;
A
#
# COMPACT_ATOMS: atom_id res chain seq x y z
N MET A 1 12.77 2.68 -27.00
CA MET A 1 13.23 4.08 -26.78
C MET A 1 14.19 4.11 -25.60
N ILE A 2 15.11 5.07 -25.56
CA ILE A 2 16.09 5.16 -24.47
C ILE A 2 15.52 6.07 -23.36
N CYS A 3 15.60 5.64 -22.12
CA CYS A 3 15.22 6.46 -20.97
C CYS A 3 16.20 7.63 -20.80
N VAL A 4 15.69 8.86 -20.77
CA VAL A 4 16.51 10.09 -20.65
C VAL A 4 17.16 10.24 -19.27
N HIS A 5 16.69 9.53 -18.26
CA HIS A 5 17.21 9.60 -16.89
C HIS A 5 18.28 8.57 -16.57
N CYS A 6 18.19 7.34 -17.12
CA CYS A 6 19.13 6.27 -16.80
C CYS A 6 19.84 5.67 -18.02
N GLY A 7 19.55 6.12 -19.25
CA GLY A 7 20.19 5.69 -20.48
C GLY A 7 19.88 4.26 -20.95
N ARG A 8 18.96 3.53 -20.27
CA ARG A 8 18.60 2.15 -20.63
C ARG A 8 17.49 2.11 -21.69
N ASP A 9 17.55 1.07 -22.51
CA ASP A 9 16.52 0.83 -23.51
C ASP A 9 15.25 0.29 -22.85
N ILE A 10 14.10 0.93 -23.14
CA ILE A 10 12.81 0.63 -22.55
C ILE A 10 11.74 0.45 -23.63
N PRO A 11 10.69 -0.34 -23.40
CA PRO A 11 9.60 -0.51 -24.36
C PRO A 11 8.96 0.82 -24.74
N ASN A 12 8.58 0.97 -26.02
CA ASN A 12 7.88 2.16 -26.50
C ASN A 12 6.51 2.27 -25.80
N ARG A 13 6.13 3.50 -25.41
CA ARG A 13 4.87 3.85 -24.72
C ARG A 13 4.80 3.50 -23.22
N THR A 14 5.91 3.20 -22.56
CA THR A 14 5.91 3.13 -21.09
C THR A 14 5.79 4.54 -20.49
N LYS A 15 4.89 4.71 -19.51
CA LYS A 15 4.71 5.98 -18.80
C LYS A 15 5.83 6.23 -17.78
N PHE A 16 6.44 5.18 -17.28
CA PHE A 16 7.54 5.22 -16.31
C PHE A 16 8.63 4.23 -16.74
N CYS A 17 9.88 4.59 -16.51
CA CYS A 17 11.01 3.72 -16.79
C CYS A 17 11.04 2.54 -15.79
N PRO A 18 11.02 1.28 -16.25
CA PRO A 18 11.01 0.13 -15.35
C PRO A 18 12.34 -0.08 -14.60
N PHE A 19 13.40 0.66 -14.97
CA PHE A 19 14.72 0.52 -14.35
C PHE A 19 15.08 1.62 -13.36
N CYS A 20 14.50 2.83 -13.49
CA CYS A 20 14.79 3.95 -12.60
C CYS A 20 13.53 4.62 -12.03
N GLY A 21 12.34 4.10 -12.33
CA GLY A 21 11.06 4.62 -11.81
C GLY A 21 10.64 6.02 -12.31
N GLN A 22 11.50 6.71 -13.07
CA GLN A 22 11.22 8.08 -13.50
C GLN A 22 10.20 8.11 -14.65
N PRO A 23 9.33 9.15 -14.70
CA PRO A 23 8.35 9.30 -15.78
C PRO A 23 9.06 9.52 -17.13
N VAL A 24 8.58 8.81 -18.14
CA VAL A 24 9.05 8.96 -19.52
C VAL A 24 8.10 9.91 -20.22
N ALA A 25 8.62 11.08 -20.65
CA ALA A 25 7.83 12.08 -21.37
C ALA A 25 7.26 11.46 -22.65
N ALA A 26 5.93 11.49 -22.80
CA ALA A 26 5.27 11.15 -24.03
C ALA A 26 5.61 12.24 -25.08
N ASP A 27 5.91 11.81 -26.32
CA ASP A 27 6.19 12.67 -27.45
C ASP A 27 5.13 13.79 -27.55
N GLN A 28 5.52 15.02 -27.26
CA GLN A 28 4.77 16.19 -27.69
C GLN A 28 5.17 16.56 -29.13
N PRO A 29 4.21 16.86 -30.01
CA PRO A 29 4.52 17.39 -31.34
C PRO A 29 5.25 18.74 -31.21
N ALA A 30 6.29 18.90 -31.98
CA ALA A 30 7.11 20.10 -32.04
C ALA A 30 6.31 21.37 -32.36
N GLY A 31 6.39 22.37 -31.49
CA GLY A 31 6.04 23.72 -31.81
C GLY A 31 5.32 24.52 -30.71
N GLN A 32 6.06 24.99 -29.70
CA GLN A 32 5.88 26.36 -29.17
C GLN A 32 6.99 26.71 -28.17
N PRO A 33 7.41 28.00 -28.03
CA PRO A 33 8.65 28.38 -27.37
C PRO A 33 8.55 28.42 -25.85
N ALA A 34 9.69 28.14 -25.22
CA ALA A 34 9.90 28.13 -23.79
C ALA A 34 9.60 29.49 -23.14
N PHE A 35 8.73 29.49 -22.13
CA PHE A 35 8.63 30.60 -21.17
C PHE A 35 9.59 30.35 -20.00
N ASN A 36 10.53 31.28 -19.88
CA ASN A 36 11.51 31.38 -18.81
C ASN A 36 10.80 31.91 -17.54
N ILE A 37 10.74 31.13 -16.47
CA ILE A 37 10.26 31.59 -15.16
C ILE A 37 11.44 31.64 -14.19
N GLN A 38 11.77 32.87 -13.79
CA GLN A 38 12.75 33.24 -12.79
C GLN A 38 12.24 32.86 -11.37
N PRO A 39 13.11 32.45 -10.43
CA PRO A 39 12.68 32.09 -9.07
C PRO A 39 12.58 33.32 -8.18
N GLY A 40 11.51 33.41 -7.39
CA GLY A 40 11.38 34.37 -6.33
C GLY A 40 9.97 34.70 -5.92
N ALA A 41 9.47 34.04 -4.89
CA ALA A 41 8.67 34.63 -3.80
C ALA A 41 8.20 33.53 -2.85
N SER A 42 8.68 33.63 -1.62
CA SER A 42 8.25 32.85 -0.46
C SER A 42 6.77 33.06 -0.15
N VAL A 43 6.01 31.97 -0.05
CA VAL A 43 4.63 31.99 0.45
C VAL A 43 4.61 31.36 1.84
N ARG A 44 4.17 32.16 2.81
CA ARG A 44 3.94 31.87 4.23
C ARG A 44 2.84 30.81 4.39
N PRO A 45 2.95 29.85 5.34
CA PRO A 45 1.85 28.89 5.59
C PRO A 45 0.67 29.54 6.32
N PRO A 46 -0.57 29.06 6.12
CA PRO A 46 -1.75 29.57 6.81
C PRO A 46 -1.81 29.08 8.27
N GLN A 47 -2.18 29.98 9.16
CA GLN A 47 -2.39 29.75 10.59
C GLN A 47 -3.66 28.93 10.84
N GLN A 48 -3.58 27.97 11.76
CA GLN A 48 -4.71 27.22 12.31
C GLN A 48 -5.60 28.10 13.21
N PRO A 49 -6.93 27.89 13.23
CA PRO A 49 -7.84 28.53 14.18
C PRO A 49 -7.81 27.81 15.55
N PRO A 50 -8.17 28.52 16.64
CA PRO A 50 -8.01 28.06 18.01
C PRO A 50 -9.06 27.02 18.41
N VAL A 51 -8.62 26.01 19.15
CA VAL A 51 -9.45 24.96 19.74
C VAL A 51 -10.12 25.50 21.02
N MET A 52 -11.45 25.52 21.04
CA MET A 52 -12.22 25.72 22.28
C MET A 52 -12.38 24.40 23.01
N GLY A 53 -12.07 24.43 24.32
CA GLY A 53 -12.21 23.31 25.22
C GLY A 53 -13.65 22.89 25.46
N ALA A 54 -13.89 21.59 25.56
CA ALA A 54 -15.15 21.02 26.05
C ALA A 54 -14.87 20.15 27.29
N GLN A 55 -15.70 20.41 28.29
CA GLN A 55 -15.76 19.81 29.62
C GLN A 55 -16.15 18.34 29.58
N GLN A 56 -15.56 17.58 30.51
CA GLN A 56 -16.02 16.22 30.87
C GLN A 56 -17.37 16.26 31.63
N PRO A 57 -18.15 15.21 31.54
CA PRO A 57 -18.95 14.76 32.68
C PRO A 57 -18.58 13.36 33.14
N MET A 58 -18.69 13.24 34.48
CA MET A 58 -18.43 12.06 35.29
C MET A 58 -19.44 10.91 35.11
N GLY A 59 -18.95 9.71 35.25
CA GLY A 59 -19.41 8.67 36.14
C GLY A 59 -20.74 7.96 35.89
N GLY A 60 -20.67 6.66 35.65
CA GLY A 60 -21.77 5.73 35.74
C GLY A 60 -21.31 4.29 35.50
N GLN A 61 -20.99 3.60 36.60
CA GLN A 61 -20.76 2.14 36.59
C GLN A 61 -22.06 1.40 36.28
N SER A 62 -22.02 0.40 35.43
CA SER A 62 -22.95 -0.73 35.52
C SER A 62 -22.34 -2.01 34.94
N ALA A 63 -22.59 -3.05 35.68
CA ALA A 63 -22.03 -4.37 35.73
C ALA A 63 -22.06 -5.18 34.42
N ALA A 64 -21.05 -6.01 34.30
CA ALA A 64 -20.91 -7.10 33.34
C ALA A 64 -21.95 -8.19 33.57
N ALA A 65 -22.62 -8.63 32.50
CA ALA A 65 -23.26 -9.92 32.41
C ALA A 65 -22.67 -10.69 31.23
N THR A 66 -21.85 -11.68 31.56
CA THR A 66 -21.30 -12.67 30.67
C THR A 66 -22.38 -13.59 30.16
N ALA A 67 -22.74 -13.52 28.89
CA ALA A 67 -23.58 -14.53 28.25
C ALA A 67 -22.70 -15.36 27.28
N THR A 68 -22.46 -16.59 27.67
CA THR A 68 -21.85 -17.64 26.87
C THR A 68 -22.74 -17.98 25.69
N VAL A 69 -22.30 -17.72 24.46
CA VAL A 69 -23.01 -18.12 23.25
C VAL A 69 -22.33 -19.38 22.70
N THR A 70 -23.04 -20.48 22.74
CA THR A 70 -22.71 -21.74 22.05
C THR A 70 -22.87 -21.58 20.55
N PRO A 71 -21.97 -22.10 19.71
CA PRO A 71 -22.10 -22.00 18.27
C PRO A 71 -23.21 -22.88 17.75
N LYS A 72 -24.16 -22.29 17.03
CA LYS A 72 -25.21 -22.98 16.28
C LYS A 72 -24.67 -23.40 14.90
N ALA A 73 -24.99 -24.64 14.52
CA ALA A 73 -24.65 -25.28 13.26
C ALA A 73 -25.12 -24.48 12.02
N PRO A 74 -24.48 -24.68 10.84
CA PRO A 74 -24.78 -23.94 9.62
C PRO A 74 -26.19 -24.26 9.10
N ILE A 75 -26.94 -23.22 8.76
CA ILE A 75 -28.28 -23.30 8.19
C ILE A 75 -28.14 -23.48 6.68
N ASP A 76 -28.77 -24.56 6.16
CA ASP A 76 -28.90 -24.89 4.74
C ASP A 76 -29.63 -23.75 3.98
N PRO A 77 -29.01 -23.13 2.93
CA PRO A 77 -29.58 -21.96 2.25
C PRO A 77 -30.82 -22.24 1.39
N LYS A 78 -31.30 -23.49 1.33
CA LYS A 78 -32.44 -23.88 0.47
C LYS A 78 -33.82 -23.81 1.14
N LYS A 79 -33.96 -23.28 2.36
CA LYS A 79 -35.24 -23.24 3.10
C LYS A 79 -35.57 -21.90 3.77
N LEU A 80 -35.35 -20.78 3.13
CA LEU A 80 -35.98 -19.52 3.54
C LEU A 80 -36.76 -18.93 2.38
N ALA A 81 -37.94 -19.49 2.13
CA ALA A 81 -38.96 -18.76 1.42
C ALA A 81 -39.65 -17.82 2.41
N VAL A 82 -39.30 -16.54 2.35
CA VAL A 82 -39.99 -15.48 3.08
C VAL A 82 -41.21 -15.06 2.25
N PRO A 83 -42.42 -15.02 2.77
CA PRO A 83 -43.58 -14.59 2.01
C PRO A 83 -43.49 -13.08 1.75
N VAL A 84 -43.45 -12.70 0.46
CA VAL A 84 -43.56 -11.32 0.01
C VAL A 84 -44.98 -10.81 0.36
N ALA A 85 -45.06 -9.81 1.19
CA ALA A 85 -46.32 -9.13 1.46
C ALA A 85 -46.62 -8.15 0.31
N VAL A 86 -47.50 -8.57 -0.59
CA VAL A 86 -48.02 -7.70 -1.66
C VAL A 86 -49.08 -6.75 -1.05
N ALA A 87 -48.80 -5.47 -1.03
CA ALA A 87 -49.82 -4.45 -0.69
C ALA A 87 -50.64 -4.16 -1.93
N ALA A 88 -51.79 -4.81 -2.05
CA ALA A 88 -52.78 -4.52 -3.08
C ALA A 88 -53.68 -3.33 -2.66
N VAL A 89 -53.64 -2.26 -3.45
CA VAL A 89 -54.66 -1.19 -3.33
C VAL A 89 -55.84 -1.53 -4.22
N VAL A 90 -56.95 -1.85 -3.62
CA VAL A 90 -58.24 -2.05 -4.30
C VAL A 90 -59.01 -0.75 -4.41
N VAL A 91 -59.33 -0.30 -5.62
CA VAL A 91 -60.33 0.76 -5.85
C VAL A 91 -61.53 0.16 -6.56
N VAL A 92 -62.71 0.24 -5.88
CA VAL A 92 -64.01 -0.16 -6.41
C VAL A 92 -64.64 1.02 -7.14
N GLY A 93 -65.22 0.77 -8.34
CA GLY A 93 -66.05 1.77 -9.01
C GLY A 93 -66.75 1.22 -10.22
N GLY A 94 -68.08 1.27 -10.20
CA GLY A 94 -69.21 0.77 -10.90
C GLY A 94 -69.31 0.94 -12.41
N VAL A 95 -70.16 0.10 -12.95
CA VAL A 95 -70.61 -0.15 -14.33
C VAL A 95 -71.35 1.06 -14.94
N LEU A 96 -70.99 1.39 -16.17
CA LEU A 96 -71.88 1.93 -17.18
C LEU A 96 -71.55 1.41 -18.58
N ILE A 97 -72.59 1.05 -19.33
CA ILE A 97 -72.63 0.21 -20.50
C ILE A 97 -72.38 1.06 -21.80
N ALA A 98 -71.67 0.44 -22.75
CA ALA A 98 -71.69 0.58 -24.20
C ALA A 98 -71.32 1.94 -24.84
N THR A 99 -70.17 2.02 -25.25
CA THR A 99 -69.37 2.79 -26.23
C THR A 99 -68.02 3.25 -25.66
N HIS A 100 -67.72 3.04 -24.41
CA HIS A 100 -66.41 3.44 -23.83
C HIS A 100 -65.34 2.41 -24.08
N LYS A 101 -64.21 2.84 -24.68
CA LYS A 101 -62.98 2.11 -24.72
C LYS A 101 -62.57 1.78 -23.25
N PRO A 102 -62.23 0.53 -22.94
CA PRO A 102 -61.85 0.21 -21.56
C PRO A 102 -60.54 0.93 -21.19
N THR A 103 -60.38 1.17 -19.91
CA THR A 103 -59.16 1.79 -19.39
C THR A 103 -58.28 0.72 -18.79
N VAL A 104 -57.07 0.58 -19.37
CA VAL A 104 -55.99 -0.21 -18.81
C VAL A 104 -55.22 0.65 -17.78
N ASN A 105 -55.20 0.23 -16.54
CA ASN A 105 -54.40 0.86 -15.53
C ASN A 105 -53.09 0.11 -15.40
N LEU A 106 -52.00 0.65 -15.95
CA LEU A 106 -50.68 0.01 -16.05
C LEU A 106 -50.11 -0.37 -14.68
N ASN A 107 -50.39 0.42 -13.65
CA ASN A 107 -49.93 0.16 -12.28
C ASN A 107 -50.44 -1.17 -11.69
N LYS A 108 -51.43 -1.82 -12.32
CA LYS A 108 -51.94 -3.14 -11.87
C LYS A 108 -51.09 -4.32 -12.39
N TYR A 109 -50.23 -4.06 -13.32
CA TYR A 109 -49.46 -5.06 -14.06
C TYR A 109 -47.96 -4.93 -13.84
N ILE A 110 -47.52 -3.92 -13.09
CA ILE A 110 -46.11 -3.74 -12.74
C ILE A 110 -45.87 -4.21 -11.30
N THR A 111 -44.81 -4.97 -11.12
CA THR A 111 -44.28 -5.36 -9.80
C THR A 111 -42.86 -4.91 -9.71
N LEU A 112 -42.48 -4.26 -8.60
CA LEU A 112 -41.12 -3.89 -8.29
C LEU A 112 -40.65 -4.78 -7.14
N SER A 113 -39.50 -5.39 -7.30
CA SER A 113 -38.83 -6.16 -6.26
C SER A 113 -37.32 -5.81 -6.25
N ALA A 114 -36.67 -6.14 -5.16
CA ALA A 114 -35.23 -5.95 -5.05
C ALA A 114 -34.59 -7.26 -4.60
N GLU A 115 -33.46 -7.60 -5.18
CA GLU A 115 -32.70 -8.79 -4.85
C GLU A 115 -31.22 -8.48 -4.67
N GLY A 116 -30.47 -9.44 -4.09
CA GLY A 116 -29.04 -9.32 -3.84
C GLY A 116 -28.74 -8.96 -2.38
N TYR A 117 -27.59 -8.33 -2.20
CA TYR A 117 -27.12 -7.93 -0.89
C TYR A 117 -27.39 -6.46 -0.62
N ASN A 118 -27.56 -6.13 0.67
CA ASN A 118 -27.72 -4.73 1.12
C ASN A 118 -26.51 -3.90 0.67
N SER A 119 -26.74 -2.67 0.19
CA SER A 119 -25.81 -1.73 -0.42
C SER A 119 -25.44 -1.97 -1.90
N ILE A 120 -25.60 -3.19 -2.43
CA ILE A 120 -25.37 -3.51 -3.84
C ILE A 120 -26.60 -4.18 -4.48
N GLY A 121 -27.75 -4.08 -3.85
CA GLY A 121 -29.00 -4.65 -4.36
C GLY A 121 -29.39 -4.11 -5.73
N THR A 122 -30.07 -4.95 -6.49
CA THR A 122 -30.61 -4.59 -7.82
C THR A 122 -32.13 -4.56 -7.78
N LEU A 123 -32.72 -3.64 -8.51
CA LEU A 123 -34.17 -3.58 -8.73
C LEU A 123 -34.54 -4.52 -9.86
N ASP A 124 -35.54 -5.34 -9.63
CA ASP A 124 -36.24 -6.10 -10.63
C ASP A 124 -37.59 -5.45 -10.93
N VAL A 125 -37.88 -5.24 -12.22
CA VAL A 125 -39.12 -4.61 -12.71
C VAL A 125 -39.82 -5.60 -13.61
N GLU A 126 -40.86 -6.20 -13.10
CA GLU A 126 -41.67 -7.18 -13.85
C GLU A 126 -43.00 -6.58 -14.29
N PHE A 127 -43.32 -6.71 -15.58
CA PHE A 127 -44.64 -6.37 -16.11
C PHE A 127 -45.42 -7.67 -16.43
N ASP A 128 -46.52 -7.88 -15.73
CA ASP A 128 -47.38 -9.07 -15.84
C ASP A 128 -48.21 -9.05 -17.13
N THR A 129 -47.53 -9.39 -18.25
CA THR A 129 -48.14 -9.45 -19.57
C THR A 129 -49.23 -10.51 -19.65
N ASP A 130 -49.08 -11.64 -18.97
CA ASP A 130 -50.05 -12.74 -18.98
C ASP A 130 -51.39 -12.31 -18.36
N LYS A 131 -51.34 -11.56 -17.27
CA LYS A 131 -52.53 -11.03 -16.63
C LYS A 131 -53.18 -9.96 -17.51
N LEU A 132 -52.39 -9.10 -18.16
CA LEU A 132 -52.89 -8.11 -19.10
C LEU A 132 -53.56 -8.83 -20.30
N GLU A 133 -52.95 -9.89 -20.82
CA GLU A 133 -53.51 -10.71 -21.90
C GLU A 133 -54.88 -11.32 -21.50
N LYS A 134 -54.96 -11.87 -20.28
CA LYS A 134 -56.18 -12.43 -19.77
C LYS A 134 -57.28 -11.37 -19.61
N ASP A 135 -56.94 -10.18 -19.17
CA ASP A 135 -57.91 -9.11 -18.88
C ASP A 135 -58.35 -8.36 -20.15
N TYR A 136 -57.46 -8.12 -21.08
CA TYR A 136 -57.69 -7.24 -22.23
C TYR A 136 -57.25 -7.81 -23.60
N GLY A 137 -56.51 -8.93 -23.66
CA GLY A 137 -55.84 -9.42 -24.86
C GLY A 137 -56.79 -9.62 -26.05
N LYS A 138 -57.96 -10.26 -25.87
CA LYS A 138 -58.95 -10.42 -26.93
C LYS A 138 -59.42 -9.09 -27.54
N LYS A 139 -59.46 -8.03 -26.74
CA LYS A 139 -59.92 -6.70 -27.17
C LYS A 139 -58.81 -5.95 -27.85
N ILE A 140 -57.61 -6.02 -27.31
CA ILE A 140 -56.39 -5.48 -27.90
C ILE A 140 -56.16 -6.07 -29.28
N ALA A 141 -56.16 -7.42 -29.40
CA ALA A 141 -55.95 -8.14 -30.64
C ALA A 141 -56.99 -7.77 -31.69
N LYS A 142 -58.28 -7.81 -31.32
CA LYS A 142 -59.37 -7.45 -32.25
C LYS A 142 -59.25 -6.03 -32.79
N ASN A 143 -58.93 -5.07 -31.93
CA ASN A 143 -58.82 -3.64 -32.34
C ASN A 143 -57.54 -3.41 -33.17
N PHE A 144 -56.42 -4.02 -32.77
CA PHE A 144 -55.16 -3.92 -33.51
C PHE A 144 -55.33 -4.48 -34.95
N GLN A 145 -55.88 -5.71 -35.09
CA GLN A 145 -56.15 -6.30 -36.39
C GLN A 145 -57.11 -5.48 -37.25
N LYS A 146 -58.07 -4.74 -36.63
CA LYS A 146 -58.94 -3.81 -37.34
C LYS A 146 -58.17 -2.58 -37.77
N ALA A 147 -57.31 -2.02 -36.89
CA ALA A 147 -56.48 -0.85 -37.24
C ALA A 147 -55.55 -1.18 -38.40
N MET A 148 -54.88 -2.32 -38.37
CA MET A 148 -54.01 -2.80 -39.46
C MET A 148 -54.74 -2.90 -40.82
N LYS A 149 -56.02 -3.29 -40.87
CA LYS A 149 -56.78 -3.36 -42.09
C LYS A 149 -57.26 -2.03 -42.63
N ASN A 150 -57.38 -1.01 -41.77
CA ASN A 150 -57.94 0.30 -42.15
C ASN A 150 -56.84 1.33 -42.53
N HIS A 151 -55.58 1.06 -42.25
CA HIS A 151 -54.47 1.93 -42.61
C HIS A 151 -53.80 1.47 -43.89
N GLU A 152 -54.17 2.07 -45.04
CA GLU A 152 -53.54 1.82 -46.36
C GLU A 152 -52.15 2.43 -46.48
N GLU A 153 -51.83 3.45 -45.64
CA GLU A 153 -50.48 4.04 -45.49
C GLU A 153 -49.91 3.72 -44.14
N ASP A 154 -48.61 3.34 -44.07
CA ASP A 154 -47.89 2.98 -42.85
C ASP A 154 -47.58 4.23 -41.97
N THR A 155 -48.61 4.97 -41.59
CA THR A 155 -48.55 6.22 -40.85
C THR A 155 -47.93 6.10 -39.45
N TYR A 156 -47.91 4.87 -38.90
CA TYR A 156 -47.38 4.54 -37.56
C TYR A 156 -46.22 3.53 -37.61
N GLY A 157 -45.62 3.26 -38.76
CA GLY A 157 -44.61 2.18 -38.87
C GLY A 157 -45.16 0.81 -38.57
N LEU A 158 -46.45 0.57 -38.82
CA LEU A 158 -47.17 -0.68 -38.48
C LEU A 158 -46.59 -1.94 -39.17
N SER A 159 -45.94 -1.77 -40.32
CA SER A 159 -45.22 -2.83 -41.00
C SER A 159 -44.03 -3.36 -40.17
N ASN A 160 -43.32 -2.49 -39.49
CA ASN A 160 -42.25 -2.82 -38.58
C ASN A 160 -42.79 -3.43 -37.28
N LEU A 161 -43.91 -2.93 -36.76
CA LEU A 161 -44.63 -3.50 -35.62
C LEU A 161 -45.17 -4.89 -35.91
N ALA A 162 -45.69 -5.16 -37.09
CA ALA A 162 -46.19 -6.49 -37.48
C ALA A 162 -45.08 -7.56 -37.46
N GLY A 163 -43.83 -7.18 -37.73
CA GLY A 163 -42.68 -8.10 -37.60
C GLY A 163 -42.42 -8.58 -36.17
N SER A 164 -42.74 -7.74 -35.18
CA SER A 164 -42.60 -8.06 -33.75
C SER A 164 -43.68 -8.97 -33.17
N LEU A 165 -44.73 -9.23 -33.93
CA LEU A 165 -45.84 -10.13 -33.53
C LEU A 165 -45.45 -11.63 -33.48
N TYR A 166 -44.30 -12.00 -34.06
CA TYR A 166 -43.88 -13.39 -34.11
C TYR A 166 -43.46 -13.96 -32.77
N GLU A 167 -43.10 -13.14 -31.81
CA GLU A 167 -42.56 -13.62 -30.51
C GLU A 167 -43.49 -13.46 -29.28
N GLY A 168 -44.58 -12.71 -29.35
CA GLY A 168 -45.37 -12.46 -28.13
C GLY A 168 -46.85 -12.05 -28.33
N GLY A 169 -47.32 -11.92 -29.57
CA GLY A 169 -48.71 -11.53 -29.84
C GLY A 169 -49.01 -10.04 -29.61
N GLU A 170 -50.26 -9.64 -29.85
CA GLU A 170 -50.68 -8.24 -29.85
C GLU A 170 -50.62 -7.58 -28.45
N THR A 171 -50.73 -8.35 -27.38
CA THR A 171 -50.62 -7.82 -26.02
C THR A 171 -49.19 -7.49 -25.65
N SER A 172 -48.21 -8.32 -26.03
CA SER A 172 -46.80 -8.00 -25.86
C SER A 172 -46.43 -6.75 -26.65
N LEU A 173 -46.97 -6.62 -27.88
CA LEU A 173 -46.74 -5.42 -28.67
C LEU A 173 -47.34 -4.14 -27.99
N PHE A 174 -48.54 -4.26 -27.41
CA PHE A 174 -49.09 -3.17 -26.60
C PHE A 174 -48.20 -2.77 -25.47
N VAL A 175 -47.64 -3.75 -24.70
CA VAL A 175 -46.71 -3.50 -23.58
C VAL A 175 -45.48 -2.78 -24.06
N THR A 176 -44.82 -3.29 -25.10
CA THR A 176 -43.60 -2.70 -25.66
C THR A 176 -43.81 -1.27 -26.15
N TYR A 177 -44.99 -0.97 -26.73
CA TYR A 177 -45.25 0.31 -27.33
C TYR A 177 -45.92 1.32 -26.39
N CYS A 178 -46.71 0.83 -25.45
CA CYS A 178 -47.58 1.67 -24.63
C CYS A 178 -47.33 1.62 -23.12
N ALA A 179 -46.37 0.81 -22.65
CA ALA A 179 -46.13 0.64 -21.21
C ALA A 179 -44.64 0.89 -20.84
N ASP A 180 -44.03 1.81 -21.56
CA ASP A 180 -42.63 2.19 -21.30
C ASP A 180 -42.49 3.10 -20.10
N GLY A 181 -41.46 2.83 -19.28
CA GLY A 181 -41.13 3.60 -18.09
C GLY A 181 -39.79 3.22 -17.50
N SER A 182 -39.31 3.98 -16.56
CA SER A 182 -38.02 3.76 -15.91
C SER A 182 -38.04 4.03 -14.42
N ALA A 183 -37.09 3.41 -13.70
CA ALA A 183 -36.86 3.66 -12.28
C ALA A 183 -35.73 4.66 -12.09
N ASP A 184 -35.85 5.52 -11.10
CA ASP A 184 -34.85 6.52 -10.73
C ASP A 184 -33.55 5.87 -10.20
N LYS A 185 -33.62 4.65 -9.65
CA LYS A 185 -32.48 3.89 -9.15
C LYS A 185 -32.72 2.39 -9.36
N THR A 186 -31.78 1.72 -10.06
CA THR A 186 -31.89 0.28 -10.38
C THR A 186 -30.78 -0.57 -9.78
N ARG A 187 -29.71 0.04 -9.23
CA ARG A 187 -28.53 -0.64 -8.65
C ARG A 187 -28.08 0.05 -7.37
N ASN A 188 -27.22 -0.64 -6.63
CA ASN A 188 -26.66 -0.18 -5.37
C ASN A 188 -27.76 0.18 -4.36
N LEU A 189 -28.77 -0.69 -4.29
CA LEU A 189 -29.90 -0.50 -3.40
C LEU A 189 -29.58 -1.00 -1.99
N SER A 190 -30.12 -0.29 -1.01
CA SER A 190 -30.08 -0.67 0.40
C SER A 190 -31.49 -0.84 0.96
N ASN A 191 -31.63 -1.72 1.95
CA ASN A 191 -32.88 -1.85 2.68
C ASN A 191 -33.31 -0.51 3.26
N GLY A 192 -34.50 -0.06 2.92
CA GLY A 192 -35.06 1.23 3.33
C GLY A 192 -34.99 2.30 2.26
N ASP A 193 -34.22 2.13 1.18
CA ASP A 193 -34.24 3.01 0.02
C ASP A 193 -35.66 3.11 -0.54
N VAL A 194 -35.95 4.25 -1.14
CA VAL A 194 -37.21 4.49 -1.84
C VAL A 194 -36.92 4.68 -3.30
N VAL A 195 -37.45 3.80 -4.14
CA VAL A 195 -37.30 3.85 -5.60
C VAL A 195 -38.63 4.29 -6.18
N THR A 196 -38.57 5.18 -7.17
CA THR A 196 -39.74 5.65 -7.92
C THR A 196 -39.64 5.19 -9.35
N TYR A 197 -40.61 4.41 -9.77
CA TYR A 197 -40.80 4.07 -11.18
C TYR A 197 -41.75 5.06 -11.83
N THR A 198 -41.34 5.70 -12.91
CA THR A 198 -42.15 6.66 -13.69
C THR A 198 -42.46 6.08 -15.06
N TRP A 199 -43.65 6.41 -15.57
CA TRP A 199 -44.13 6.03 -16.90
C TRP A 199 -43.73 7.10 -17.91
N ASP A 200 -42.44 7.40 -18.04
CA ASP A 200 -41.90 8.50 -18.84
C ASP A 200 -42.11 8.29 -20.36
N GLY A 201 -42.22 7.07 -20.84
CA GLY A 201 -42.61 6.75 -22.20
C GLY A 201 -44.13 6.91 -22.50
N VAL A 202 -44.96 7.04 -21.46
CA VAL A 202 -46.44 7.11 -21.60
C VAL A 202 -46.91 8.57 -21.65
N ASN A 203 -46.69 9.22 -22.74
CA ASN A 203 -47.13 10.61 -23.01
C ASN A 203 -48.52 10.68 -23.67
N GLU A 204 -49.04 11.89 -23.97
CA GLU A 204 -50.36 12.08 -24.61
C GLU A 204 -50.45 11.45 -25.99
N GLN A 205 -49.34 11.41 -26.75
CA GLN A 205 -49.29 10.73 -28.05
C GLN A 205 -49.46 9.23 -27.89
N THR A 206 -48.69 8.58 -26.95
CA THR A 206 -48.80 7.17 -26.63
C THR A 206 -50.21 6.77 -26.17
N LYS A 207 -50.87 7.61 -25.37
CA LYS A 207 -52.26 7.43 -24.94
C LYS A 207 -53.22 7.46 -26.12
N LYS A 208 -53.06 8.40 -27.06
CA LYS A 208 -53.84 8.50 -28.27
C LYS A 208 -53.66 7.30 -29.17
N GLU A 209 -52.43 6.86 -29.37
CA GLU A 209 -52.09 5.68 -30.15
C GLU A 209 -52.66 4.40 -29.53
N ALA A 210 -52.60 4.26 -28.21
CA ALA A 210 -53.26 3.12 -27.52
C ALA A 210 -54.77 3.06 -27.78
N GLU A 211 -55.44 4.22 -27.85
CA GLU A 211 -56.84 4.29 -28.19
C GLU A 211 -57.13 4.00 -29.66
N GLU A 212 -56.30 4.41 -30.59
CA GLU A 212 -56.46 4.27 -32.02
C GLU A 212 -56.09 2.84 -32.48
N LEU A 213 -54.95 2.33 -32.05
CA LEU A 213 -54.42 1.05 -32.48
C LEU A 213 -55.00 -0.12 -31.68
N PHE A 214 -55.01 -0.03 -30.36
CA PHE A 214 -55.38 -1.14 -29.47
C PHE A 214 -56.79 -1.00 -28.88
N GLY A 215 -57.46 0.15 -29.10
CA GLY A 215 -58.82 0.36 -28.65
C GLY A 215 -59.00 0.45 -27.13
N VAL A 216 -57.96 0.82 -26.40
CA VAL A 216 -57.95 0.97 -24.97
C VAL A 216 -57.45 2.36 -24.57
N LYS A 217 -57.90 2.88 -23.43
CA LYS A 217 -57.32 4.03 -22.78
C LYS A 217 -56.27 3.61 -21.80
N ILE A 218 -55.19 4.37 -21.64
CA ILE A 218 -54.15 4.15 -20.62
C ILE A 218 -54.37 5.07 -19.45
N LYS A 219 -54.22 4.51 -18.24
CA LYS A 219 -54.06 5.22 -17.00
C LYS A 219 -52.84 4.68 -16.29
N CYS A 220 -51.94 5.58 -15.87
CA CYS A 220 -50.77 5.28 -15.06
C CYS A 220 -50.51 6.44 -14.10
N SER A 221 -49.73 6.15 -13.09
CA SER A 221 -49.12 7.12 -12.15
C SER A 221 -47.84 6.51 -11.62
N ASP A 222 -46.95 7.33 -11.12
CA ASP A 222 -45.69 6.87 -10.54
C ASP A 222 -45.93 5.78 -9.47
N VAL A 223 -45.01 4.80 -9.43
CA VAL A 223 -45.04 3.69 -8.48
C VAL A 223 -43.87 3.83 -7.54
N THR A 224 -44.13 4.00 -6.28
CA THR A 224 -43.10 4.09 -5.25
C THR A 224 -42.91 2.72 -4.59
N TYR A 225 -41.65 2.24 -4.53
CA TYR A 225 -41.26 0.99 -3.91
C TYR A 225 -40.24 1.27 -2.80
N LYS A 226 -40.52 0.79 -1.59
CA LYS A 226 -39.56 0.82 -0.49
C LYS A 226 -38.80 -0.49 -0.47
N VAL A 227 -37.49 -0.42 -0.73
CA VAL A 227 -36.60 -1.58 -0.79
C VAL A 227 -36.58 -2.30 0.54
N SER A 228 -36.74 -3.61 0.48
CA SER A 228 -36.67 -4.51 1.64
C SER A 228 -36.34 -5.93 1.19
N GLY A 229 -35.84 -6.75 2.11
CA GLY A 229 -35.53 -8.15 1.84
C GLY A 229 -34.14 -8.40 1.26
N LEU A 230 -33.34 -7.38 1.07
CA LEU A 230 -31.92 -7.55 0.69
C LEU A 230 -31.17 -8.27 1.82
N THR A 231 -30.31 -9.21 1.45
CA THR A 231 -29.50 -9.98 2.38
C THR A 231 -28.48 -9.09 3.07
N ALA A 232 -28.31 -9.26 4.37
CA ALA A 232 -27.30 -8.53 5.12
C ALA A 232 -25.90 -8.96 4.66
N VAL A 233 -24.99 -7.97 4.54
CA VAL A 233 -23.58 -8.22 4.26
C VAL A 233 -22.89 -8.58 5.56
N ASN A 234 -22.12 -9.67 5.57
CA ASN A 234 -21.28 -10.09 6.68
C ASN A 234 -19.95 -9.32 6.67
N THR A 235 -19.19 -9.41 7.76
CA THR A 235 -17.82 -8.90 7.80
C THR A 235 -16.84 -10.03 8.10
N PHE A 236 -15.61 -9.90 7.58
CA PHE A 236 -14.51 -10.81 7.86
C PHE A 236 -13.24 -10.02 8.19
N ASP A 237 -12.29 -10.67 8.89
CA ASP A 237 -10.98 -10.08 9.11
C ASP A 237 -10.11 -10.31 7.86
N ALA A 238 -9.85 -9.23 7.12
CA ALA A 238 -9.00 -9.26 5.93
C ALA A 238 -7.51 -9.32 6.28
N PHE A 239 -7.14 -9.08 7.54
CA PHE A 239 -5.75 -9.08 8.00
C PHE A 239 -5.36 -10.38 8.73
N ASP A 240 -6.27 -11.35 8.82
CA ASP A 240 -5.93 -12.67 9.32
C ASP A 240 -5.03 -13.39 8.30
N GLY A 241 -3.81 -13.79 8.76
CA GLY A 241 -2.77 -14.33 7.88
C GLY A 241 -2.01 -13.29 7.06
N VAL A 242 -2.11 -12.00 7.40
CA VAL A 242 -1.27 -10.93 6.85
C VAL A 242 -0.16 -10.60 7.83
N GLU A 243 1.09 -10.78 7.39
CA GLU A 243 2.29 -10.47 8.14
C GLU A 243 3.08 -9.37 7.44
N VAL A 244 3.69 -8.47 8.20
CA VAL A 244 4.63 -7.47 7.68
C VAL A 244 6.02 -7.85 8.17
N GLU A 245 6.91 -8.10 7.22
CA GLU A 245 8.31 -8.41 7.48
C GLU A 245 9.14 -7.15 7.33
N PHE A 246 9.96 -6.84 8.35
CA PHE A 246 10.88 -5.72 8.35
C PHE A 246 12.30 -6.22 8.15
N ASN A 247 13.03 -5.61 7.21
CA ASN A 247 14.38 -5.99 6.84
C ASN A 247 15.28 -4.76 6.70
N GLY A 248 16.59 -4.95 6.94
CA GLY A 248 17.58 -3.90 6.78
C GLY A 248 18.12 -3.37 8.09
N ILE A 249 18.58 -2.13 8.05
CA ILE A 249 19.22 -1.43 9.17
C ILE A 249 18.52 -0.09 9.37
N SER A 250 18.03 0.17 10.59
CA SER A 250 17.45 1.45 10.98
C SER A 250 18.48 2.60 10.84
N PRO A 251 18.14 3.75 10.21
CA PRO A 251 16.83 4.18 9.74
C PRO A 251 16.53 3.84 8.26
N ASP A 252 17.34 3.04 7.62
CA ASP A 252 17.24 2.72 6.18
C ASP A 252 16.55 1.35 5.94
N GLY A 253 15.67 0.95 6.87
CA GLY A 253 14.92 -0.29 6.82
C GLY A 253 13.87 -0.33 5.72
N SER A 254 13.38 -1.52 5.43
CA SER A 254 12.30 -1.77 4.47
C SER A 254 11.24 -2.70 5.05
N ALA A 255 10.01 -2.56 4.56
CA ALA A 255 8.87 -3.40 4.89
C ALA A 255 8.34 -4.15 3.67
N THR A 256 7.94 -5.40 3.88
CA THR A 256 7.29 -6.24 2.87
C THR A 256 6.05 -6.88 3.48
N VAL A 257 4.93 -6.84 2.77
CA VAL A 257 3.70 -7.53 3.17
C VAL A 257 3.71 -8.95 2.62
N ASN A 258 3.62 -9.90 3.52
CA ASN A 258 3.41 -11.31 3.19
C ASN A 258 1.96 -11.67 3.49
N THR A 259 1.26 -12.23 2.49
CA THR A 259 -0.16 -12.53 2.59
C THR A 259 -0.40 -14.02 2.42
N LEU A 260 -0.96 -14.65 3.45
CA LEU A 260 -1.52 -15.99 3.40
C LEU A 260 -2.94 -15.93 4.02
N PRO A 261 -3.87 -15.23 3.36
CA PRO A 261 -5.18 -14.98 3.95
C PRO A 261 -5.90 -16.30 4.21
N THR A 262 -6.47 -16.45 5.41
CA THR A 262 -7.17 -17.66 5.84
C THR A 262 -8.64 -17.64 5.46
N ALA A 263 -9.24 -16.45 5.30
CA ALA A 263 -10.61 -16.27 4.91
C ALA A 263 -10.80 -16.46 3.40
N GLU A 264 -11.73 -17.33 2.97
CA GLU A 264 -12.10 -17.50 1.55
C GLU A 264 -12.52 -16.15 0.92
N ALA A 265 -13.17 -15.29 1.70
CA ALA A 265 -13.60 -13.97 1.24
C ALA A 265 -12.43 -12.98 1.01
N ALA A 266 -11.22 -13.30 1.45
CA ALA A 266 -10.03 -12.54 1.16
C ALA A 266 -9.33 -12.96 -0.14
N GLU A 267 -9.83 -13.97 -0.83
CA GLU A 267 -9.30 -14.39 -2.13
C GLU A 267 -9.47 -13.27 -3.18
N GLY A 268 -8.37 -12.87 -3.77
CA GLY A 268 -8.36 -11.80 -4.78
C GLY A 268 -8.21 -10.38 -4.22
N LEU A 269 -8.11 -10.23 -2.90
CA LEU A 269 -7.69 -8.97 -2.29
C LEU A 269 -6.17 -8.78 -2.45
N TYR A 270 -5.75 -7.53 -2.51
CA TYR A 270 -4.33 -7.17 -2.51
C TYR A 270 -4.06 -6.09 -1.47
N TYR A 271 -2.79 -6.03 -1.02
CA TYR A 271 -2.41 -5.22 0.10
C TYR A 271 -1.29 -4.27 -0.30
N THR A 272 -1.36 -3.04 0.17
CA THR A 272 -0.35 -2.02 -0.06
C THR A 272 0.13 -1.45 1.26
N LEU A 273 1.41 -1.04 1.30
CA LEU A 273 1.99 -0.26 2.38
C LEU A 273 1.98 1.22 2.00
N ASP A 274 1.73 2.08 2.97
CA ASP A 274 1.87 3.53 2.84
C ASP A 274 3.35 3.93 2.71
N GLU A 275 4.25 3.22 3.41
CA GLU A 275 5.69 3.42 3.35
C GLU A 275 6.42 2.08 3.34
N GLN A 276 7.39 1.92 2.42
CA GLN A 276 8.12 0.66 2.21
C GLN A 276 9.61 0.77 2.50
N TYR A 277 10.17 1.97 2.57
CA TYR A 277 11.61 2.22 2.69
C TYR A 277 11.91 3.34 3.67
N ASN A 278 13.18 3.46 4.07
CA ASN A 278 13.66 4.47 5.01
C ASN A 278 12.99 4.38 6.38
N LEU A 279 12.79 3.15 6.83
CA LEU A 279 12.10 2.86 8.08
C LEU A 279 13.09 2.74 9.24
N ALA A 280 12.73 3.36 10.35
CA ALA A 280 13.43 3.22 11.62
C ALA A 280 12.66 2.36 12.61
N ASN A 281 13.36 1.68 13.53
CA ASN A 281 12.71 1.01 14.66
C ASN A 281 11.84 2.03 15.44
N GLY A 282 10.58 1.66 15.70
CA GLY A 282 9.58 2.51 16.34
C GLY A 282 8.68 3.30 15.39
N ASP A 283 9.01 3.37 14.10
CA ASP A 283 8.10 3.91 13.10
C ASP A 283 6.85 3.05 12.96
N THR A 284 5.83 3.58 12.31
CA THR A 284 4.61 2.84 12.02
C THR A 284 4.34 2.84 10.53
N VAL A 285 3.94 1.69 10.00
CA VAL A 285 3.48 1.54 8.62
C VAL A 285 2.04 1.06 8.61
N THR A 286 1.28 1.52 7.63
CA THR A 286 -0.13 1.14 7.48
C THR A 286 -0.29 0.26 6.26
N VAL A 287 -0.84 -0.93 6.47
CA VAL A 287 -1.27 -1.83 5.40
C VAL A 287 -2.71 -1.51 5.07
N THR A 288 -2.98 -1.20 3.80
CA THR A 288 -4.33 -0.99 3.27
C THR A 288 -4.70 -2.18 2.39
N VAL A 289 -5.90 -2.74 2.62
CA VAL A 289 -6.46 -3.80 1.78
C VAL A 289 -7.32 -3.20 0.68
N HIS A 290 -7.20 -3.76 -0.51
CA HIS A 290 -7.92 -3.36 -1.70
C HIS A 290 -8.59 -4.56 -2.36
N SER A 291 -9.69 -4.30 -3.09
CA SER A 291 -10.28 -5.24 -4.02
C SER A 291 -10.20 -4.69 -5.46
N ASN A 292 -10.66 -5.47 -6.43
CA ASN A 292 -10.72 -5.00 -7.82
C ASN A 292 -11.70 -3.83 -8.03
N ARG A 293 -12.62 -3.64 -7.08
CA ARG A 293 -13.53 -2.49 -7.02
C ARG A 293 -13.34 -1.76 -5.69
N ASP A 294 -13.23 -0.46 -5.73
CA ASP A 294 -12.94 0.39 -4.56
C ASP A 294 -13.96 0.24 -3.41
N ASP A 295 -15.17 -0.25 -3.71
CA ASP A 295 -16.28 -0.40 -2.76
C ASP A 295 -16.44 -1.84 -2.23
N PHE A 296 -15.54 -2.76 -2.55
CA PHE A 296 -15.61 -4.19 -2.21
C PHE A 296 -16.88 -4.90 -2.69
N SER A 297 -17.58 -4.34 -3.68
CA SER A 297 -18.82 -4.95 -4.20
C SER A 297 -18.57 -6.33 -4.83
N ASP A 298 -17.39 -6.59 -5.36
CA ASP A 298 -16.96 -7.91 -5.83
C ASP A 298 -16.87 -8.96 -4.71
N CYS A 299 -16.44 -8.58 -3.51
CA CYS A 299 -16.46 -9.45 -2.34
C CYS A 299 -17.89 -9.72 -1.87
N ILE A 300 -18.75 -8.72 -1.90
CA ILE A 300 -20.17 -8.90 -1.55
C ILE A 300 -20.86 -9.82 -2.56
N GLU A 301 -20.64 -9.58 -3.86
CA GLU A 301 -21.26 -10.39 -4.93
C GLU A 301 -20.85 -11.88 -4.82
N LYS A 302 -19.58 -12.15 -4.51
CA LYS A 302 -19.05 -13.53 -4.49
C LYS A 302 -19.27 -14.23 -3.15
N TYR A 303 -19.08 -13.51 -2.03
CA TYR A 303 -19.00 -14.11 -0.70
C TYR A 303 -20.06 -13.58 0.29
N GLY A 304 -20.79 -12.53 -0.07
CA GLY A 304 -21.75 -11.87 0.84
C GLY A 304 -21.09 -11.19 2.05
N ALA A 305 -19.81 -10.79 1.90
CA ALA A 305 -19.03 -10.27 3.00
C ALA A 305 -18.08 -9.17 2.55
N ILE A 306 -17.70 -8.27 3.48
CA ILE A 306 -16.70 -7.22 3.27
C ILE A 306 -15.66 -7.26 4.40
N PRO A 307 -14.47 -6.69 4.19
CA PRO A 307 -13.51 -6.48 5.26
C PRO A 307 -14.11 -5.72 6.46
N ALA A 308 -13.84 -6.21 7.67
CA ALA A 308 -14.25 -5.52 8.91
C ALA A 308 -13.45 -4.22 9.12
N ALA A 309 -12.21 -4.20 8.63
CA ALA A 309 -11.33 -3.04 8.55
C ALA A 309 -10.61 -3.06 7.21
N THR A 310 -10.34 -1.87 6.67
CA THR A 310 -9.61 -1.70 5.40
C THR A 310 -8.16 -1.30 5.60
N GLU A 311 -7.77 -0.99 6.85
CA GLU A 311 -6.43 -0.57 7.21
C GLU A 311 -6.00 -1.22 8.52
N LYS A 312 -4.71 -1.53 8.65
CA LYS A 312 -4.09 -2.00 9.88
C LYS A 312 -2.68 -1.46 9.99
N THR A 313 -2.36 -0.88 11.14
CA THR A 313 -1.05 -0.29 11.43
C THR A 313 -0.15 -1.32 12.12
N TYR A 314 1.13 -1.33 11.73
CA TYR A 314 2.18 -2.17 12.29
C TYR A 314 3.33 -1.28 12.75
N THR A 315 3.92 -1.61 13.88
CA THR A 315 5.13 -0.94 14.37
C THR A 315 6.36 -1.62 13.79
N VAL A 316 7.31 -0.84 13.32
CA VAL A 316 8.58 -1.32 12.80
C VAL A 316 9.46 -1.77 13.98
N GLU A 317 9.80 -3.04 14.00
CA GLU A 317 10.61 -3.65 15.06
C GLU A 317 11.60 -4.65 14.48
N GLY A 318 12.70 -4.88 15.19
CA GLY A 318 13.68 -5.92 14.85
C GLY A 318 14.66 -5.56 13.73
N LEU A 319 14.64 -4.33 13.21
CA LEU A 319 15.70 -3.85 12.33
C LEU A 319 17.01 -3.78 13.11
N LYS A 320 18.10 -4.13 12.44
CA LYS A 320 19.45 -3.86 12.95
C LYS A 320 19.61 -2.35 13.14
N GLU A 321 20.56 -1.94 13.97
CA GLU A 321 20.84 -0.54 14.24
C GLU A 321 22.32 -0.23 14.07
N TYR A 322 22.63 0.89 13.42
CA TYR A 322 23.98 1.41 13.40
C TYR A 322 24.43 1.88 14.81
N ILE A 323 25.71 1.74 15.10
CA ILE A 323 26.28 2.14 16.38
C ILE A 323 26.73 3.60 16.29
N THR A 324 25.81 4.50 16.61
CA THR A 324 26.01 5.95 16.49
C THR A 324 26.29 6.65 17.81
N SER A 325 26.43 5.89 18.92
CA SER A 325 26.72 6.44 20.25
C SER A 325 27.42 5.42 21.13
N THR A 326 28.00 5.89 22.22
CA THR A 326 28.63 5.04 23.23
C THR A 326 27.66 4.04 23.85
N ASP A 327 26.40 4.40 24.03
CA ASP A 327 25.36 3.50 24.56
C ASP A 327 25.01 2.36 23.59
N GLY A 328 25.23 2.57 22.29
CA GLY A 328 25.05 1.55 21.27
C GLY A 328 26.18 0.53 21.21
N LEU A 329 27.38 0.90 21.67
CA LEU A 329 28.56 0.03 21.67
C LEU A 329 28.54 -0.90 22.89
N THR A 330 27.81 -2.02 22.77
CA THR A 330 27.72 -3.03 23.85
C THR A 330 29.05 -3.73 24.07
N ASP A 331 29.24 -4.35 25.25
CA ASP A 331 30.44 -5.16 25.53
C ASP A 331 30.63 -6.29 24.51
N SER A 332 29.55 -6.92 24.06
CA SER A 332 29.57 -7.98 23.05
C SER A 332 30.11 -7.50 21.71
N VAL A 333 29.64 -6.34 21.25
CA VAL A 333 30.12 -5.70 20.03
C VAL A 333 31.58 -5.33 20.16
N LEU A 334 31.96 -4.67 21.27
CA LEU A 334 33.32 -4.21 21.50
C LEU A 334 34.32 -5.39 21.53
N VAL A 335 33.99 -6.50 22.18
CA VAL A 335 34.81 -7.73 22.16
C VAL A 335 34.97 -8.25 20.74
N SER A 336 33.92 -8.26 19.94
CA SER A 336 33.99 -8.71 18.55
C SER A 336 34.92 -7.85 17.69
N LEU A 337 34.83 -6.51 17.88
CA LEU A 337 35.71 -5.57 17.16
C LEU A 337 37.17 -5.70 17.61
N GLN A 338 37.43 -5.92 18.92
CA GLN A 338 38.76 -6.14 19.45
C GLN A 338 39.38 -7.44 18.93
N ASN A 339 38.64 -8.52 18.90
CA ASN A 339 39.11 -9.81 18.33
C ASN A 339 39.48 -9.64 16.85
N GLN A 340 38.66 -8.95 16.06
CA GLN A 340 38.96 -8.66 14.67
C GLN A 340 40.22 -7.79 14.52
N ALA A 341 40.40 -6.80 15.40
CA ALA A 341 41.59 -5.95 15.40
C ALA A 341 42.87 -6.76 15.67
N GLU A 342 42.84 -7.67 16.64
CA GLU A 342 43.97 -8.59 16.93
C GLU A 342 44.27 -9.49 15.74
N ASP A 343 43.27 -10.11 15.13
CA ASP A 343 43.43 -10.97 13.97
C ASP A 343 44.04 -10.20 12.78
N VAL A 344 43.58 -8.99 12.51
CA VAL A 344 44.10 -8.13 11.44
C VAL A 344 45.56 -7.76 11.67
N LEU A 345 45.91 -7.31 12.89
CA LEU A 345 47.30 -6.96 13.20
C LEU A 345 48.22 -8.19 13.13
N ASN A 346 47.83 -9.32 13.69
CA ASN A 346 48.62 -10.55 13.66
C ASN A 346 48.81 -11.05 12.22
N ALA A 347 47.78 -10.98 11.37
CA ALA A 347 47.90 -11.33 9.95
C ALA A 347 48.88 -10.40 9.19
N TYR A 348 48.82 -9.09 9.49
CA TYR A 348 49.76 -8.12 8.94
C TYR A 348 51.18 -8.41 9.39
N ILE A 349 51.45 -8.65 10.66
CA ILE A 349 52.75 -8.98 11.23
C ILE A 349 53.31 -10.25 10.59
N ALA A 350 52.53 -11.33 10.55
CA ALA A 350 52.96 -12.59 9.94
C ALA A 350 53.38 -12.46 8.45
N LYS A 351 52.78 -11.51 7.75
CA LYS A 351 53.07 -11.27 6.33
C LYS A 351 54.25 -10.30 6.09
N SER A 352 54.40 -9.29 6.97
CA SER A 352 55.17 -8.08 6.67
C SER A 352 56.42 -7.92 7.56
N TRP A 353 56.42 -8.52 8.75
CA TRP A 353 57.56 -8.38 9.64
C TRP A 353 58.58 -9.49 9.43
N ASP A 354 59.88 -9.12 9.53
CA ASP A 354 60.97 -10.06 9.61
C ASP A 354 61.07 -10.57 11.06
N SER A 355 60.57 -11.78 11.30
CA SER A 355 60.53 -12.40 12.63
C SER A 355 61.89 -12.69 13.27
N GLU A 356 62.99 -12.63 12.47
CA GLU A 356 64.35 -12.76 12.99
C GLU A 356 64.83 -11.43 13.59
N CYS A 357 64.28 -10.31 13.12
CA CYS A 357 64.69 -8.98 13.52
C CYS A 357 63.67 -8.26 14.40
N VAL A 358 62.34 -8.52 14.20
CA VAL A 358 61.28 -7.79 14.87
C VAL A 358 60.20 -8.74 15.36
N THR A 359 59.88 -8.70 16.64
CA THR A 359 58.85 -9.55 17.27
C THR A 359 57.84 -8.70 18.05
N LEU A 360 56.55 -9.07 17.96
CA LEU A 360 55.48 -8.43 18.74
C LEU A 360 55.62 -8.84 20.23
N LYS A 361 55.70 -7.86 21.12
CA LYS A 361 55.65 -8.04 22.57
C LYS A 361 54.26 -7.91 23.15
N GLY A 362 53.43 -7.03 22.57
CA GLY A 362 52.06 -6.83 23.01
C GLY A 362 51.35 -5.72 22.31
N MET A 363 50.06 -5.77 22.47
CA MET A 363 49.09 -4.78 21.95
C MET A 363 48.15 -4.41 23.08
N SER A 364 48.07 -3.13 23.43
CA SER A 364 47.23 -2.61 24.49
C SER A 364 46.11 -1.74 23.89
N TYR A 365 44.87 -2.11 24.12
CA TYR A 365 43.70 -1.33 23.76
C TYR A 365 43.64 -0.05 24.60
N LEU A 366 43.36 1.11 23.96
CA LEU A 366 43.36 2.43 24.61
C LEU A 366 41.98 3.06 24.77
N GLY A 367 40.96 2.45 24.21
CA GLY A 367 39.62 2.99 24.16
C GLY A 367 39.09 3.06 22.73
N TYR A 368 38.08 3.89 22.49
CA TYR A 368 37.49 4.02 21.16
C TYR A 368 37.14 5.48 20.85
N TYR A 369 37.06 5.76 19.54
CA TYR A 369 36.39 6.93 18.98
C TYR A 369 35.21 6.45 18.13
N ILE A 370 34.03 7.08 18.28
CA ILE A 370 32.86 6.85 17.42
C ILE A 370 32.64 8.13 16.64
N LEU A 371 32.74 8.06 15.32
CA LEU A 371 32.43 9.16 14.41
C LEU A 371 31.03 8.95 13.84
N THR A 372 30.18 9.98 13.91
CA THR A 372 28.83 9.98 13.36
C THR A 372 28.66 11.14 12.39
N PRO A 373 28.05 10.93 11.22
CA PRO A 373 27.96 11.98 10.21
C PRO A 373 27.10 13.14 10.69
N LYS A 374 27.54 14.35 10.40
CA LYS A 374 26.76 15.58 10.66
C LYS A 374 25.58 15.69 9.70
N ASN A 375 25.75 15.19 8.48
CA ASN A 375 24.70 15.07 7.48
C ASN A 375 24.79 13.67 6.86
N LYS A 376 23.75 12.85 7.13
CA LYS A 376 23.66 11.47 6.66
C LYS A 376 23.47 11.35 5.14
N ASP A 377 22.97 12.41 4.49
CA ASP A 377 22.69 12.43 3.04
C ASP A 377 23.92 12.77 2.20
N ASN A 378 25.05 13.10 2.82
CA ASN A 378 26.28 13.40 2.09
C ASN A 378 26.81 12.14 1.43
N TYR A 379 27.10 12.23 0.14
CA TYR A 379 27.71 11.15 -0.60
C TYR A 379 29.10 10.82 -0.05
N GLY A 380 29.34 9.53 0.25
CA GLY A 380 30.63 9.04 0.70
C GLY A 380 30.86 9.10 2.21
N VAL A 381 29.89 9.55 3.01
CA VAL A 381 29.95 9.40 4.47
C VAL A 381 29.36 8.07 4.91
N TYR A 382 29.91 7.52 6.00
CA TYR A 382 29.45 6.29 6.63
C TYR A 382 28.50 6.63 7.78
N GLN A 383 27.55 5.76 8.10
CA GLN A 383 26.59 5.95 9.19
C GLN A 383 27.28 5.98 10.57
N ASP A 384 28.36 5.25 10.69
CA ASP A 384 29.31 5.32 11.79
C ASP A 384 30.70 4.96 11.31
N VAL A 385 31.73 5.41 12.07
CA VAL A 385 33.10 4.89 12.00
C VAL A 385 33.58 4.66 13.43
N ILE A 386 33.79 3.41 13.81
CA ILE A 386 34.29 3.04 15.13
C ILE A 386 35.78 2.77 15.03
N ILE A 387 36.58 3.60 15.69
CA ILE A 387 38.05 3.54 15.66
C ILE A 387 38.53 3.00 16.97
N LEU A 388 39.32 1.92 16.93
CA LEU A 388 39.97 1.34 18.09
C LEU A 388 41.46 1.63 18.03
N PRO A 389 41.97 2.59 18.84
CA PRO A 389 43.40 2.86 18.97
C PRO A 389 44.06 1.84 19.90
N TYR A 390 45.28 1.46 19.54
CA TYR A 390 46.11 0.55 20.33
C TYR A 390 47.53 1.12 20.47
N GLN A 391 48.13 0.85 21.62
CA GLN A 391 49.58 0.96 21.77
C GLN A 391 50.19 -0.43 21.47
N VAL A 392 51.05 -0.51 20.46
CA VAL A 392 51.74 -1.74 20.05
C VAL A 392 53.18 -1.63 20.51
N THR A 393 53.70 -2.66 21.11
CA THR A 393 55.11 -2.75 21.52
C THR A 393 55.77 -3.94 20.81
N SER A 394 56.86 -3.67 20.15
CA SER A 394 57.70 -4.63 19.46
C SER A 394 59.08 -4.67 20.10
N HIS A 395 59.77 -5.78 19.96
CA HIS A 395 61.15 -5.95 20.25
C HIS A 395 61.93 -5.99 18.95
N ASN A 396 62.96 -5.16 18.83
CA ASN A 396 63.80 -5.05 17.65
C ASN A 396 65.21 -5.54 17.97
N HIS A 397 65.72 -6.48 17.21
CA HIS A 397 67.03 -7.01 17.31
C HIS A 397 67.67 -7.01 15.93
N PHE A 398 68.66 -6.15 15.70
CA PHE A 398 69.38 -6.03 14.45
C PHE A 398 70.88 -6.16 14.73
N GLU A 399 71.62 -6.86 13.89
CA GLU A 399 73.05 -6.99 13.93
C GLU A 399 73.66 -6.53 12.59
N ASP A 400 74.79 -5.81 12.63
CA ASP A 400 75.53 -5.44 11.43
C ASP A 400 76.66 -6.47 11.14
N ASP A 401 77.30 -6.33 9.98
CA ASP A 401 78.43 -7.19 9.57
C ASP A 401 79.65 -7.10 10.45
N LYS A 402 79.68 -6.16 11.38
CA LYS A 402 80.75 -5.95 12.36
C LYS A 402 80.42 -6.49 13.75
N GLY A 403 79.22 -7.08 13.91
CA GLY A 403 78.73 -7.60 15.17
C GLY A 403 78.23 -6.53 16.12
N GLN A 404 77.91 -5.33 15.63
CA GLN A 404 77.22 -4.31 16.45
C GLN A 404 75.75 -4.63 16.46
N VAL A 405 75.12 -4.49 17.64
CA VAL A 405 73.73 -4.86 17.84
C VAL A 405 72.92 -3.64 18.26
N TYR A 406 71.75 -3.47 17.62
CA TYR A 406 70.65 -2.67 18.09
C TYR A 406 69.61 -3.61 18.73
N ASP A 407 69.35 -3.42 20.02
CA ASP A 407 68.43 -4.26 20.78
C ASP A 407 67.56 -3.32 21.63
N ALA A 408 66.33 -3.15 21.23
CA ALA A 408 65.44 -2.23 21.90
C ALA A 408 63.96 -2.53 21.71
N ASP A 409 63.17 -2.19 22.69
CA ASP A 409 61.74 -2.17 22.56
C ASP A 409 61.25 -0.87 21.94
N VAL A 410 60.36 -0.95 20.98
CA VAL A 410 59.73 0.17 20.31
C VAL A 410 58.22 0.14 20.57
N SER A 411 57.70 1.25 21.12
CA SER A 411 56.26 1.40 21.29
C SER A 411 55.75 2.47 20.32
N TYR A 412 54.63 2.16 19.67
CA TYR A 412 54.00 3.06 18.74
C TYR A 412 52.47 2.92 18.80
N TYR A 413 51.73 3.75 18.09
CA TYR A 413 50.28 3.78 18.10
C TYR A 413 49.75 3.33 16.72
N TRP A 414 48.79 2.41 16.78
CA TRP A 414 48.12 1.85 15.61
C TRP A 414 46.61 1.91 15.83
N TYR A 415 45.82 1.96 14.77
CA TYR A 415 44.39 1.85 14.88
C TYR A 415 43.81 0.99 13.79
N ILE A 416 42.63 0.45 14.04
CA ILE A 416 41.68 -0.08 13.07
C ILE A 416 40.39 0.71 13.18
N ALA A 417 39.77 1.02 12.03
CA ALA A 417 38.54 1.77 11.94
C ALA A 417 37.52 0.95 11.14
N PHE A 418 36.43 0.58 11.79
CA PHE A 418 35.30 -0.15 11.24
C PHE A 418 34.22 0.82 10.78
N ARG A 419 33.54 0.52 9.68
CA ARG A 419 32.52 1.36 9.06
C ARG A 419 31.18 0.65 9.06
N ASN A 420 30.09 1.42 9.23
CA ASN A 420 28.73 0.91 9.17
C ASN A 420 28.51 -0.29 10.09
N VAL A 421 29.02 -0.21 11.31
CA VAL A 421 28.89 -1.27 12.29
C VAL A 421 27.46 -1.32 12.80
N SER A 422 26.84 -2.47 12.72
CA SER A 422 25.48 -2.65 13.19
C SER A 422 25.37 -3.74 14.23
N LYS A 423 24.37 -3.60 15.11
CA LYS A 423 23.95 -4.58 16.11
C LYS A 423 22.53 -5.08 15.83
N ASP A 424 22.22 -6.27 16.29
CA ASP A 424 20.87 -6.81 16.32
C ASP A 424 20.08 -6.35 17.57
N ALA A 425 18.83 -6.79 17.70
CA ALA A 425 17.98 -6.47 18.83
C ALA A 425 18.52 -7.00 20.18
N ASP A 426 19.34 -8.05 20.16
CA ASP A 426 19.98 -8.64 21.34
C ASP A 426 21.28 -7.91 21.73
N GLY A 427 21.70 -6.94 20.93
CA GLY A 427 22.91 -6.14 21.14
C GLY A 427 24.20 -6.83 20.68
N ASN A 428 24.10 -7.87 19.86
CA ASN A 428 25.25 -8.52 19.24
C ASN A 428 25.59 -7.86 17.91
N ILE A 429 26.87 -7.99 17.50
CA ILE A 429 27.27 -7.47 16.19
C ILE A 429 26.54 -8.20 15.07
N ALA A 430 25.99 -7.43 14.15
CA ALA A 430 25.18 -7.91 13.03
C ALA A 430 25.73 -7.53 11.65
N GLY A 431 26.77 -6.70 11.61
CA GLY A 431 27.46 -6.29 10.38
C GLY A 431 28.59 -5.31 10.64
N GLY A 432 29.43 -5.03 9.62
CA GLY A 432 30.51 -4.05 9.66
C GLY A 432 31.89 -4.57 10.09
N LEU A 433 32.02 -5.86 10.50
CA LEU A 433 33.33 -6.42 10.90
C LEU A 433 34.34 -6.49 9.76
N ASP A 434 33.90 -6.75 8.54
CA ASP A 434 34.75 -6.90 7.38
C ASP A 434 34.99 -5.57 6.62
N ASP A 435 34.25 -4.51 7.00
CA ASP A 435 34.39 -3.19 6.40
C ASP A 435 35.27 -2.30 7.28
N TYR A 436 36.57 -2.44 7.17
CA TYR A 436 37.54 -1.71 7.98
C TYR A 436 38.70 -1.16 7.17
N TYR A 437 39.43 -0.23 7.79
CA TYR A 437 40.73 0.24 7.35
C TYR A 437 41.64 0.47 8.56
N THR A 438 42.95 0.44 8.31
CA THR A 438 43.96 0.61 9.35
C THR A 438 44.76 1.91 9.16
N ALA A 439 45.64 2.21 10.10
CA ALA A 439 46.56 3.32 10.02
C ALA A 439 47.30 3.33 8.65
N ASN A 440 47.28 4.48 8.00
CA ASN A 440 47.86 4.68 6.68
C ASN A 440 49.15 5.52 6.66
N ALA A 441 49.68 5.83 7.83
CA ALA A 441 50.98 6.48 7.99
C ALA A 441 52.02 5.47 8.43
N SER A 442 53.27 5.75 8.16
CA SER A 442 54.42 4.98 8.59
C SER A 442 55.53 5.87 9.09
N PHE A 443 56.35 5.35 9.95
CA PHE A 443 57.58 5.99 10.43
C PHE A 443 58.74 5.01 10.53
N ASP A 444 59.93 5.52 10.43
CA ASP A 444 61.18 4.73 10.47
C ASP A 444 61.82 4.79 11.83
N VAL A 445 62.20 3.65 12.38
CA VAL A 445 63.09 3.53 13.52
C VAL A 445 64.48 3.22 13.00
N LYS A 446 65.38 4.19 13.13
CA LYS A 446 66.77 4.07 12.75
C LYS A 446 67.54 3.31 13.82
N THR A 447 68.37 2.36 13.44
CA THR A 447 69.12 1.49 14.34
C THR A 447 70.51 2.04 14.69
N GLY A 448 71.02 3.03 13.93
CA GLY A 448 72.38 3.46 14.04
C GLY A 448 73.42 2.46 13.53
N LEU A 449 72.95 1.33 12.98
CA LEU A 449 73.79 0.33 12.36
C LEU A 449 73.95 0.59 10.87
N ASP A 450 75.15 0.29 10.32
CA ASP A 450 75.51 0.55 8.95
C ASP A 450 75.72 -0.79 8.21
N ASP A 451 75.09 -0.99 7.05
CA ASP A 451 75.31 -2.18 6.21
C ASP A 451 76.37 -1.94 5.13
N GLY A 452 77.16 -0.84 5.29
CA GLY A 452 78.23 -0.42 4.41
C GLY A 452 77.84 0.63 3.38
N TRP A 453 76.56 0.85 3.13
CA TRP A 453 76.05 1.87 2.20
C TRP A 453 74.90 2.69 2.81
N TRP A 454 74.09 2.10 3.68
CA TRP A 454 72.88 2.69 4.23
C TRP A 454 72.77 2.35 5.73
N GLU A 455 72.17 3.24 6.48
CA GLU A 455 71.78 3.01 7.87
C GLU A 455 70.62 1.97 7.89
N LYS A 456 70.73 0.92 8.66
CA LYS A 456 69.62 -0.03 8.88
C LYS A 456 68.48 0.64 9.63
N TYR A 457 67.27 0.42 9.15
CA TYR A 457 66.06 0.95 9.81
C TYR A 457 64.93 -0.08 9.67
N TRP A 458 63.91 0.10 10.47
CA TRP A 458 62.68 -0.64 10.35
C TRP A 458 61.50 0.33 10.28
N SER A 459 60.55 0.12 9.32
CA SER A 459 59.36 0.95 9.15
C SER A 459 58.18 0.30 9.80
N TYR A 460 57.47 1.03 10.62
CA TYR A 460 56.21 0.64 11.21
C TYR A 460 55.07 1.40 10.58
N ASP A 461 53.97 0.68 10.26
CA ASP A 461 52.70 1.31 9.92
C ASP A 461 52.00 1.78 11.20
N GLY A 462 51.88 3.08 11.36
CA GLY A 462 51.34 3.71 12.55
C GLY A 462 51.86 5.09 12.84
N TYR A 463 51.82 5.52 14.10
CA TYR A 463 52.17 6.86 14.56
C TYR A 463 53.08 6.76 15.78
N GLN A 464 53.94 7.77 15.90
CA GLN A 464 54.86 7.83 17.06
C GLN A 464 54.18 8.32 18.33
N THR A 465 53.11 9.10 18.20
CA THR A 465 52.35 9.64 19.34
C THR A 465 50.84 9.43 19.17
N LEU A 466 50.11 9.36 20.30
CA LEU A 466 48.67 9.29 20.31
C LEU A 466 48.02 10.56 19.70
N ASP A 467 48.64 11.73 19.86
CA ASP A 467 48.17 12.99 19.25
C ASP A 467 48.22 12.96 17.71
N GLU A 468 49.26 12.34 17.15
CA GLU A 468 49.35 12.14 15.68
C GLU A 468 48.25 11.22 15.19
N LEU A 469 48.03 10.12 15.92
CA LEU A 469 46.94 9.17 15.61
C LEU A 469 45.60 9.91 15.67
N TYR A 470 45.32 10.65 16.77
CA TYR A 470 44.08 11.41 16.94
C TYR A 470 43.88 12.42 15.80
N SER A 471 44.94 13.17 15.45
CA SER A 471 44.88 14.14 14.35
C SER A 471 44.49 13.50 13.03
N ASN A 472 45.01 12.29 12.75
CA ASN A 472 44.73 11.59 11.48
C ASN A 472 43.41 10.82 11.51
N ALA A 473 43.06 10.21 12.60
CA ALA A 473 41.87 9.36 12.72
C ALA A 473 40.61 10.17 12.98
N VAL A 474 40.68 11.25 13.78
CA VAL A 474 39.53 12.05 14.23
C VAL A 474 39.52 13.46 13.64
N THR A 475 40.60 14.25 13.87
CA THR A 475 40.61 15.68 13.53
C THR A 475 40.39 15.93 12.02
N ARG A 476 40.91 15.09 11.15
CA ARG A 476 40.69 15.21 9.70
C ARG A 476 39.24 15.03 9.27
N ASN A 477 38.45 14.41 10.10
CA ASN A 477 37.07 14.06 9.79
C ASN A 477 36.04 15.01 10.46
N VAL A 478 36.48 16.05 11.19
CA VAL A 478 35.60 16.94 11.95
C VAL A 478 34.67 17.80 11.08
N GLU A 479 34.95 17.97 9.81
CA GLU A 479 34.07 18.70 8.91
C GLU A 479 32.78 17.91 8.65
N ASP A 480 32.90 16.61 8.44
CA ASP A 480 31.79 15.72 8.08
C ASP A 480 31.20 14.97 9.26
N TYR A 481 31.97 14.76 10.35
CA TYR A 481 31.59 13.93 11.48
C TYR A 481 31.62 14.67 12.82
N ASN A 482 30.70 14.32 13.71
CA ASN A 482 30.83 14.50 15.15
C ASN A 482 31.58 13.30 15.73
N HIS A 483 32.21 13.44 16.90
CA HIS A 483 32.84 12.30 17.57
C HIS A 483 32.46 12.21 19.04
N GLN A 484 32.53 10.99 19.56
CA GLN A 484 32.46 10.64 20.99
C GLN A 484 33.64 9.70 21.26
N ASP A 485 34.20 9.73 22.45
CA ASP A 485 35.36 8.91 22.81
C ASP A 485 35.39 8.53 24.30
N ASN A 486 36.22 7.53 24.61
CA ASN A 486 36.62 7.18 25.96
C ASN A 486 38.12 6.82 26.03
N VAL A 487 38.90 7.33 25.08
CA VAL A 487 40.35 7.12 25.04
C VAL A 487 40.98 7.90 26.17
N GLY A 488 41.71 7.23 27.09
CA GLY A 488 42.32 7.76 28.28
C GLY A 488 43.77 7.38 28.43
#